data_eba55498ab9a17b8bb91bd2d3e65f92f
#
_entry.id   eba55498ab9a17b8bb91bd2d3e65f92f
#
_cell.length_a   1.000
_cell.length_b   1.000
_cell.length_c   1.000
_cell.angle_alpha   90.00
_cell.angle_beta   90.00
_cell.angle_gamma   90.00
#
_symmetry.space_group_name_H-M   'P 1'
#
loop_
_entity.id
_entity.type
_entity.pdbx_description
1 polymer ?
#
loop_
_entity_poly.entity_id
_entity_poly.type
_entity_poly.pdbx_seq_one_letter_code
_entity_poly.pdbx_strand_id
1 'polypeptide(L)'
;MDCEHKLKIVEQELASLREENRLLKEKLSALEHGSDNISFKEKYAVKILDSLPDMLTVFNHEETGIEVVSNEETNHVGVSNETFKGMSMREMVPKEAYHNIHNNLLKVITTGRGSTAHHELDVNGEHHYYENRIFPLDEEYVLIM
;
A
#
# COMPACT_ATOMS: atom_id res chain seq x y z
N MET A 1 47.25 -36.80 -19.84
CA MET A 1 47.09 -35.87 -18.72
C MET A 1 47.42 -36.64 -17.43
N ASP A 2 48.46 -36.17 -16.75
CA ASP A 2 49.00 -36.81 -15.56
C ASP A 2 47.99 -36.74 -14.37
N CYS A 3 48.03 -37.74 -13.50
CA CYS A 3 47.10 -37.86 -12.37
C CYS A 3 47.17 -36.65 -11.42
N GLU A 4 48.36 -36.10 -11.24
CA GLU A 4 48.59 -34.87 -10.46
C GLU A 4 47.91 -33.63 -11.06
N HIS A 5 47.88 -33.52 -12.37
CA HIS A 5 47.24 -32.38 -13.04
C HIS A 5 45.70 -32.44 -12.91
N LYS A 6 45.13 -33.65 -12.99
CA LYS A 6 43.66 -33.84 -12.73
C LYS A 6 43.29 -33.53 -11.29
N LEU A 7 44.10 -33.97 -10.33
CA LEU A 7 43.88 -33.69 -8.93
C LEU A 7 43.86 -32.18 -8.63
N LYS A 8 44.78 -31.44 -9.19
CA LYS A 8 44.89 -29.99 -9.03
C LYS A 8 43.67 -29.23 -9.60
N ILE A 9 43.16 -29.69 -10.74
CA ILE A 9 41.95 -29.11 -11.33
C ILE A 9 40.74 -29.37 -10.40
N VAL A 10 40.58 -30.59 -9.91
CA VAL A 10 39.45 -30.93 -9.00
C VAL A 10 39.56 -30.17 -7.69
N GLU A 11 40.74 -29.97 -7.13
CA GLU A 11 40.92 -29.16 -5.92
C GLU A 11 40.54 -27.69 -6.16
N GLN A 12 40.86 -27.11 -7.30
CA GLN A 12 40.48 -25.77 -7.69
C GLN A 12 38.96 -25.63 -7.86
N GLU A 13 38.33 -26.56 -8.54
CA GLU A 13 36.87 -26.61 -8.69
C GLU A 13 36.15 -26.75 -7.33
N LEU A 14 36.68 -27.60 -6.47
CA LEU A 14 36.14 -27.81 -5.12
C LEU A 14 36.26 -26.53 -4.28
N ALA A 15 37.36 -25.79 -4.36
CA ALA A 15 37.54 -24.53 -3.67
C ALA A 15 36.55 -23.45 -4.19
N SER A 16 36.35 -23.39 -5.52
CA SER A 16 35.41 -22.47 -6.15
C SER A 16 33.96 -22.77 -5.72
N LEU A 17 33.56 -24.04 -5.75
CA LEU A 17 32.23 -24.46 -5.32
C LEU A 17 31.96 -24.21 -3.83
N ARG A 18 32.97 -24.35 -2.99
CA ARG A 18 32.85 -24.05 -1.55
C ARG A 18 32.61 -22.55 -1.31
N GLU A 19 33.29 -21.70 -2.04
CA GLU A 19 33.12 -20.25 -1.93
C GLU A 19 31.75 -19.82 -2.47
N GLU A 20 31.31 -20.37 -3.59
CA GLU A 20 29.97 -20.11 -4.13
C GLU A 20 28.87 -20.53 -3.15
N ASN A 21 28.99 -21.72 -2.54
CA ASN A 21 28.06 -22.19 -1.51
C ASN A 21 28.06 -21.28 -0.28
N ARG A 22 29.21 -20.75 0.14
CA ARG A 22 29.28 -19.79 1.26
C ARG A 22 28.48 -18.51 0.93
N LEU A 23 28.71 -17.94 -0.25
CA LEU A 23 28.03 -16.74 -0.72
C LEU A 23 26.51 -16.94 -0.86
N LEU A 24 26.10 -18.10 -1.38
CA LEU A 24 24.68 -18.44 -1.49
C LEU A 24 24.01 -18.57 -0.13
N LYS A 25 24.67 -19.18 0.86
CA LYS A 25 24.17 -19.27 2.24
C LYS A 25 24.02 -17.89 2.89
N GLU A 26 25.00 -16.99 2.68
CA GLU A 26 24.92 -15.62 3.18
C GLU A 26 23.75 -14.84 2.55
N LYS A 27 23.55 -14.98 1.22
CA LYS A 27 22.40 -14.39 0.53
C LYS A 27 21.07 -14.96 1.02
N LEU A 28 21.00 -16.26 1.23
CA LEU A 28 19.79 -16.93 1.75
C LEU A 28 19.44 -16.40 3.14
N SER A 29 20.42 -16.33 4.04
CA SER A 29 20.24 -15.79 5.38
C SER A 29 19.78 -14.32 5.37
N ALA A 30 20.32 -13.50 4.48
CA ALA A 30 19.90 -12.10 4.33
C ALA A 30 18.44 -11.99 3.82
N LEU A 31 18.04 -12.88 2.92
CA LEU A 31 16.66 -12.94 2.41
C LEU A 31 15.67 -13.44 3.49
N GLU A 32 16.06 -14.45 4.27
CA GLU A 32 15.24 -14.97 5.38
C GLU A 32 15.00 -13.89 6.45
N HIS A 33 16.01 -13.13 6.83
CA HIS A 33 15.84 -12.01 7.78
C HIS A 33 14.99 -10.87 7.20
N GLY A 34 15.08 -10.61 5.91
CA GLY A 34 14.20 -9.68 5.20
C GLY A 34 12.74 -10.17 5.15
N SER A 35 12.55 -11.47 4.92
CA SER A 35 11.24 -12.11 4.87
C SER A 35 10.54 -12.13 6.24
N ASP A 36 11.28 -12.37 7.33
CA ASP A 36 10.72 -12.35 8.69
C ASP A 36 10.17 -10.96 9.06
N ASN A 37 10.85 -9.88 8.65
CA ASN A 37 10.35 -8.51 8.85
C ASN A 37 9.12 -8.17 7.99
N ILE A 38 9.06 -8.68 6.75
CA ILE A 38 7.89 -8.52 5.88
C ILE A 38 6.73 -9.31 6.44
N SER A 39 6.95 -10.56 6.82
CA SER A 39 5.93 -11.44 7.42
C SER A 39 5.32 -10.87 8.71
N PHE A 40 6.10 -10.19 9.56
CA PHE A 40 5.57 -9.52 10.75
C PHE A 40 4.63 -8.37 10.37
N LYS A 41 5.04 -7.50 9.44
CA LYS A 41 4.21 -6.39 8.96
C LYS A 41 2.93 -6.89 8.31
N GLU A 42 3.02 -7.88 7.44
CA GLU A 42 1.85 -8.50 6.79
C GLU A 42 0.91 -9.13 7.81
N LYS A 43 1.45 -9.88 8.79
CA LYS A 43 0.66 -10.56 9.83
C LYS A 43 -0.17 -9.60 10.68
N TYR A 44 0.32 -8.39 10.94
CA TYR A 44 -0.35 -7.42 11.80
C TYR A 44 -0.99 -6.26 11.05
N ALA A 45 -0.64 -6.02 9.78
CA ALA A 45 -1.18 -4.92 8.98
C ALA A 45 -2.71 -4.95 8.93
N VAL A 46 -3.31 -6.09 8.64
CA VAL A 46 -4.77 -6.26 8.60
C VAL A 46 -5.39 -5.93 9.95
N LYS A 47 -4.84 -6.44 11.05
CA LYS A 47 -5.37 -6.16 12.40
C LYS A 47 -5.24 -4.69 12.79
N ILE A 48 -4.18 -4.03 12.35
CA ILE A 48 -3.97 -2.59 12.58
C ILE A 48 -5.03 -1.82 11.78
N LEU A 49 -5.19 -2.14 10.49
CA LEU A 49 -6.19 -1.50 9.63
C LEU A 49 -7.61 -1.69 10.17
N ASP A 50 -7.97 -2.91 10.60
CA ASP A 50 -9.28 -3.22 11.18
C ASP A 50 -9.54 -2.51 12.53
N SER A 51 -8.51 -2.08 13.22
CA SER A 51 -8.61 -1.36 14.50
C SER A 51 -8.69 0.16 14.35
N LEU A 52 -8.47 0.69 13.16
CA LEU A 52 -8.55 2.12 12.91
C LEU A 52 -10.03 2.55 12.90
N PRO A 53 -10.35 3.65 13.58
CA PRO A 53 -11.73 4.19 13.60
C PRO A 53 -12.09 4.91 12.29
N ASP A 54 -11.11 5.16 11.44
CA ASP A 54 -11.28 5.92 10.20
C ASP A 54 -11.59 5.00 9.03
N MET A 55 -12.41 5.49 8.10
CA MET A 55 -12.65 4.83 6.83
C MET A 55 -11.45 5.06 5.91
N LEU A 56 -10.87 3.96 5.40
CA LEU A 56 -9.73 3.97 4.48
C LEU A 56 -10.17 3.55 3.09
N THR A 57 -9.99 4.41 2.11
CA THR A 57 -10.35 4.17 0.71
C THR A 57 -9.19 4.42 -0.22
N VAL A 58 -9.03 3.56 -1.22
CA VAL A 58 -8.02 3.70 -2.27
C VAL A 58 -8.69 4.13 -3.57
N PHE A 59 -8.14 5.16 -4.19
CA PHE A 59 -8.51 5.64 -5.51
C PHE A 59 -7.30 5.63 -6.44
N ASN A 60 -7.55 5.47 -7.75
CA ASN A 60 -6.53 5.77 -8.74
C ASN A 60 -6.47 7.28 -9.03
N HIS A 61 -5.49 7.70 -9.82
CA HIS A 61 -5.32 9.12 -10.19
C HIS A 61 -6.45 9.66 -11.09
N GLU A 62 -7.29 8.79 -11.64
CA GLU A 62 -8.49 9.15 -12.42
C GLU A 62 -9.75 9.24 -11.53
N GLU A 63 -9.57 9.23 -10.21
CA GLU A 63 -10.64 9.31 -9.20
C GLU A 63 -11.63 8.13 -9.23
N THR A 64 -11.17 6.98 -9.69
CA THR A 64 -11.95 5.74 -9.65
C THR A 64 -11.66 4.97 -8.38
N GLY A 65 -12.68 4.52 -7.69
CA GLY A 65 -12.57 3.71 -6.48
C GLY A 65 -11.96 2.34 -6.77
N ILE A 66 -10.94 1.97 -6.01
CA ILE A 66 -10.21 0.71 -6.16
C ILE A 66 -10.59 -0.24 -5.02
N GLU A 67 -10.53 0.23 -3.78
CA GLU A 67 -10.80 -0.61 -2.62
C GLU A 67 -11.18 0.20 -1.38
N VAL A 68 -12.07 -0.34 -0.56
CA VAL A 68 -12.27 0.06 0.84
C VAL A 68 -11.42 -0.87 1.70
N VAL A 69 -10.40 -0.30 2.35
CA VAL A 69 -9.39 -1.07 3.10
C VAL A 69 -9.78 -1.26 4.55
N SER A 70 -10.57 -0.32 5.12
CA SER A 70 -11.09 -0.42 6.48
C SER A 70 -12.21 -1.45 6.59
N ASN A 71 -12.50 -1.89 7.81
CA ASN A 71 -13.60 -2.83 8.06
C ASN A 71 -14.98 -2.20 7.73
N GLU A 72 -15.98 -3.05 7.55
CA GLU A 72 -17.34 -2.62 7.16
C GLU A 72 -18.01 -1.74 8.23
N GLU A 73 -17.65 -1.87 9.51
CA GLU A 73 -18.23 -1.09 10.63
C GLU A 73 -17.81 0.39 10.57
N THR A 74 -16.66 0.70 9.95
CA THR A 74 -16.17 2.07 9.75
C THR A 74 -16.59 2.66 8.41
N ASN A 75 -17.37 1.94 7.62
CA ASN A 75 -17.86 2.38 6.31
C ASN A 75 -19.02 3.37 6.43
N HIS A 76 -18.69 4.63 6.64
CA HIS A 76 -19.68 5.72 6.75
C HIS A 76 -20.34 6.10 5.41
N VAL A 77 -19.81 5.64 4.29
CA VAL A 77 -20.38 5.90 2.94
C VAL A 77 -21.53 4.95 2.64
N GLY A 78 -21.66 3.84 3.38
CA GLY A 78 -22.75 2.87 3.20
C GLY A 78 -22.69 2.11 1.86
N VAL A 79 -21.55 2.07 1.21
CA VAL A 79 -21.32 1.41 -0.08
C VAL A 79 -20.47 0.16 0.15
N SER A 80 -20.90 -1.01 -0.35
CA SER A 80 -20.10 -2.23 -0.26
C SER A 80 -18.81 -2.11 -1.07
N ASN A 81 -17.80 -2.89 -0.72
CA ASN A 81 -16.52 -2.86 -1.44
C ASN A 81 -16.69 -3.22 -2.93
N GLU A 82 -17.59 -4.15 -3.25
CA GLU A 82 -17.90 -4.51 -4.64
C GLU A 82 -18.52 -3.34 -5.41
N THR A 83 -19.40 -2.57 -4.77
CA THR A 83 -20.04 -1.39 -5.38
C THR A 83 -19.06 -0.24 -5.50
N PHE A 84 -18.16 -0.09 -4.51
CA PHE A 84 -17.12 0.95 -4.50
C PHE A 84 -16.14 0.82 -5.67
N LYS A 85 -15.77 -0.43 -6.01
CA LYS A 85 -14.84 -0.71 -7.12
C LYS A 85 -15.43 -0.23 -8.45
N GLY A 86 -14.71 0.67 -9.09
CA GLY A 86 -15.08 1.24 -10.39
C GLY A 86 -16.01 2.46 -10.32
N MET A 87 -16.51 2.85 -9.12
CA MET A 87 -17.26 4.10 -8.96
C MET A 87 -16.36 5.33 -9.08
N SER A 88 -16.87 6.37 -9.69
CA SER A 88 -16.20 7.67 -9.69
C SER A 88 -16.37 8.37 -8.33
N MET A 89 -15.31 9.02 -7.86
CA MET A 89 -15.35 9.84 -6.63
C MET A 89 -16.48 10.89 -6.70
N ARG A 90 -16.74 11.44 -7.90
CA ARG A 90 -17.81 12.42 -8.12
C ARG A 90 -19.21 11.86 -7.81
N GLU A 91 -19.40 10.55 -7.96
CA GLU A 91 -20.68 9.88 -7.68
C GLU A 91 -20.83 9.54 -6.20
N MET A 92 -19.72 9.37 -5.50
CA MET A 92 -19.68 8.97 -4.08
C MET A 92 -19.69 10.15 -3.11
N VAL A 93 -19.05 11.24 -3.51
CA VAL A 93 -18.88 12.41 -2.64
C VAL A 93 -19.93 13.48 -2.98
N PRO A 94 -20.59 14.08 -1.98
CA PRO A 94 -21.49 15.20 -2.22
C PRO A 94 -20.81 16.31 -3.01
N LYS A 95 -21.59 16.94 -3.91
CA LYS A 95 -21.08 17.93 -4.86
C LYS A 95 -20.34 19.09 -4.18
N GLU A 96 -20.81 19.48 -3.01
CA GLU A 96 -20.24 20.57 -2.21
C GLU A 96 -18.83 20.23 -1.70
N ALA A 97 -18.60 18.95 -1.35
CA ALA A 97 -17.31 18.46 -0.86
C ALA A 97 -16.34 18.10 -1.99
N TYR A 98 -16.90 17.65 -3.14
CA TYR A 98 -16.12 17.13 -4.26
C TYR A 98 -14.99 18.05 -4.73
N HIS A 99 -15.29 19.32 -4.96
CA HIS A 99 -14.28 20.27 -5.46
C HIS A 99 -13.10 20.43 -4.52
N ASN A 100 -13.35 20.44 -3.22
CA ASN A 100 -12.28 20.56 -2.24
C ASN A 100 -11.41 19.32 -2.19
N ILE A 101 -12.03 18.12 -2.18
CA ILE A 101 -11.31 16.85 -2.19
C ILE A 101 -10.51 16.71 -3.49
N HIS A 102 -11.13 16.97 -4.64
CA HIS A 102 -10.50 16.92 -5.95
C HIS A 102 -9.26 17.83 -6.05
N ASN A 103 -9.35 19.08 -5.61
CA ASN A 103 -8.23 20.01 -5.65
C ASN A 103 -7.07 19.54 -4.76
N ASN A 104 -7.36 18.98 -3.59
CA ASN A 104 -6.35 18.42 -2.70
C ASN A 104 -5.74 17.13 -3.27
N LEU A 105 -6.53 16.29 -3.94
CA LEU A 105 -6.05 15.10 -4.63
C LEU A 105 -5.08 15.47 -5.77
N LEU A 106 -5.44 16.45 -6.62
CA LEU A 106 -4.54 16.95 -7.66
C LEU A 106 -3.22 17.49 -7.09
N LYS A 107 -3.28 18.16 -5.95
CA LYS A 107 -2.09 18.62 -5.24
C LYS A 107 -1.22 17.45 -4.77
N VAL A 108 -1.82 16.39 -4.23
CA VAL A 108 -1.09 15.17 -3.81
C VAL A 108 -0.42 14.50 -5.01
N ILE A 109 -1.15 14.31 -6.11
CA ILE A 109 -0.61 13.71 -7.35
C ILE A 109 0.56 14.54 -7.90
N THR A 110 0.42 15.87 -7.92
CA THR A 110 1.43 16.75 -8.50
C THR A 110 2.68 16.87 -7.63
N THR A 111 2.51 16.88 -6.31
CA THR A 111 3.63 17.15 -5.38
C THR A 111 4.23 15.89 -4.76
N GLY A 112 3.54 14.75 -4.83
CA GLY A 112 3.92 13.53 -4.12
C GLY A 112 3.86 13.66 -2.58
N ARG A 113 3.15 14.67 -2.06
CA ARG A 113 3.02 14.94 -0.62
C ARG A 113 1.58 14.87 -0.18
N GLY A 114 1.34 14.35 1.02
CA GLY A 114 0.00 14.31 1.61
C GLY A 114 -0.63 15.71 1.72
N SER A 115 -1.96 15.73 1.64
CA SER A 115 -2.78 16.94 1.80
C SER A 115 -4.03 16.63 2.61
N THR A 116 -4.66 17.64 3.19
CA THR A 116 -5.89 17.50 3.96
C THR A 116 -6.97 18.40 3.39
N ALA A 117 -8.14 17.83 3.15
CA ALA A 117 -9.34 18.55 2.73
C ALA A 117 -10.35 18.57 3.89
N HIS A 118 -10.88 19.73 4.18
CA HIS A 118 -11.95 19.91 5.18
C HIS A 118 -13.24 20.28 4.46
N HIS A 119 -14.34 19.69 4.86
CA HIS A 119 -15.66 20.07 4.36
C HIS A 119 -16.76 19.85 5.41
N GLU A 120 -17.86 20.51 5.20
CA GLU A 120 -19.02 20.46 6.07
C GLU A 120 -20.19 19.90 5.27
N LEU A 121 -20.97 19.02 5.90
CA LEU A 121 -22.17 18.43 5.30
C LEU A 121 -23.29 18.38 6.32
N ASP A 122 -24.50 18.67 5.88
CA ASP A 122 -25.71 18.42 6.64
C ASP A 122 -26.23 17.02 6.31
N VAL A 123 -26.19 16.13 7.29
CA VAL A 123 -26.67 14.75 7.16
C VAL A 123 -27.84 14.55 8.11
N ASN A 124 -29.00 14.23 7.57
CA ASN A 124 -30.25 14.04 8.35
C ASN A 124 -30.63 15.21 9.26
N GLY A 125 -30.25 16.44 8.88
CA GLY A 125 -30.53 17.66 9.67
C GLY A 125 -29.50 17.97 10.76
N GLU A 126 -28.43 17.20 10.84
CA GLU A 126 -27.30 17.44 11.73
C GLU A 126 -26.07 17.93 10.89
N HIS A 127 -25.41 18.94 11.42
CA HIS A 127 -24.24 19.53 10.80
C HIS A 127 -22.98 18.75 11.19
N HIS A 128 -22.26 18.21 10.20
CA HIS A 128 -21.06 17.39 10.39
C HIS A 128 -19.84 18.04 9.74
N TYR A 129 -18.72 17.96 10.43
CA TYR A 129 -17.41 18.37 9.94
C TYR A 129 -16.60 17.12 9.55
N TYR A 130 -16.07 17.12 8.33
CA TYR A 130 -15.25 16.03 7.81
C TYR A 130 -13.85 16.52 7.50
N GLU A 131 -12.88 15.70 7.86
CA GLU A 131 -11.48 15.85 7.48
C GLU A 131 -11.09 14.66 6.62
N ASN A 132 -10.68 14.90 5.38
CA ASN A 132 -10.13 13.87 4.51
C ASN A 132 -8.63 14.07 4.37
N ARG A 133 -7.86 13.10 4.85
CA ARG A 133 -6.41 13.07 4.71
C ARG A 133 -6.08 12.23 3.49
N ILE A 134 -5.37 12.81 2.54
CA ILE A 134 -5.06 12.23 1.24
C ILE A 134 -3.55 11.99 1.19
N PHE A 135 -3.13 10.74 0.92
CA PHE A 135 -1.74 10.34 0.84
C PHE A 135 -1.44 9.64 -0.48
N PRO A 136 -0.29 9.91 -1.13
CA PRO A 136 0.15 9.11 -2.26
C PRO A 136 0.58 7.73 -1.76
N LEU A 137 0.11 6.66 -2.41
CA LEU A 137 0.60 5.31 -2.18
C LEU A 137 1.77 4.99 -3.12
N ASP A 138 1.59 5.29 -4.40
CA ASP A 138 2.58 5.13 -5.46
C ASP A 138 2.26 6.08 -6.63
N GLU A 139 2.75 5.74 -7.84
CA GLU A 139 2.54 6.53 -9.06
C GLU A 139 1.12 6.40 -9.64
N GLU A 140 0.31 5.47 -9.15
CA GLU A 140 -1.04 5.17 -9.69
C GLU A 140 -2.15 5.39 -8.65
N TYR A 141 -1.85 5.25 -7.36
CA TYR A 141 -2.86 5.18 -6.30
C TYR A 141 -2.66 6.21 -5.19
N VAL A 142 -3.79 6.61 -4.63
CA VAL A 142 -3.86 7.46 -3.42
C VAL A 142 -4.74 6.80 -2.37
N LEU A 143 -4.38 7.00 -1.10
CA LEU A 143 -5.19 6.63 0.06
C LEU A 143 -5.92 7.87 0.58
N ILE A 144 -7.22 7.74 0.83
CA ILE A 144 -8.04 8.76 1.51
C ILE A 144 -8.60 8.13 2.79
N MET A 145 -8.37 8.82 3.91
CA MET A 145 -8.89 8.46 5.21
C MET A 145 -9.62 9.63 5.85
#